data_ec988fd347953473cc3399ad8d90d914
#
_entry.id   ec988fd347953473cc3399ad8d90d914
#
_cell.length_a   1.000
_cell.length_b   1.000
_cell.length_c   1.000
_cell.angle_alpha   90.00
_cell.angle_beta   90.00
_cell.angle_gamma   90.00
#
_symmetry.space_group_name_H-M   'P 1'
#
loop_
_entity.id
_entity.type
_entity.pdbx_description
1 polymer ?
#
loop_
_entity_poly.entity_id
_entity_poly.type
_entity_poly.pdbx_seq_one_letter_code
_entity_poly.pdbx_strand_id
1 'polypeptide(L)'
;MWKQRKKSYYDLKKFTFIISWIAGFCSICFLCLFQPFMDIWVGKSMKLEFGVVICLCIYYFLYEINQLLNTYKDAAGMWHEDRWRPLITALANLGMNVILVKRCGIYGVILSTVLSMILIGTPWLLHNIFTVIFDKNKLLDYLGQIFRYVVVTLFGAIITYLICLVIVGNKWFVILGRMIICCIVPNVIYLFVYRKNAEFKESIILLNKITKGRILPLATCLKKLK
;
A
#
# COMPACT_ATOMS: atom_id res chain seq x y z
N MET A 1 12.12 1.69 29.48
CA MET A 1 10.78 1.53 28.88
C MET A 1 10.42 2.64 27.88
N TRP A 2 10.50 3.93 28.22
CA TRP A 2 10.13 5.06 27.34
C TRP A 2 10.98 5.19 26.07
N LYS A 3 12.30 5.02 26.16
CA LYS A 3 13.22 5.05 25.00
C LYS A 3 12.94 3.92 24.00
N GLN A 4 12.54 2.75 24.47
CA GLN A 4 12.20 1.60 23.63
C GLN A 4 10.89 1.83 22.87
N ARG A 5 9.84 2.36 23.50
CA ARG A 5 8.56 2.71 22.84
C ARG A 5 8.75 3.77 21.76
N LYS A 6 9.59 4.79 22.03
CA LYS A 6 9.91 5.85 21.06
C LYS A 6 10.61 5.28 19.82
N LYS A 7 11.60 4.40 20.02
CA LYS A 7 12.33 3.73 18.93
C LYS A 7 11.39 2.85 18.10
N SER A 8 10.54 2.06 18.76
CA SER A 8 9.57 1.18 18.09
C SER A 8 8.56 1.97 17.24
N TYR A 9 8.10 3.16 17.68
CA TYR A 9 7.24 4.03 16.89
C TYR A 9 7.92 4.57 15.64
N TYR A 10 9.20 4.99 15.74
CA TYR A 10 9.99 5.39 14.57
C TYR A 10 10.18 4.25 13.58
N ASP A 11 10.41 3.04 14.09
CA ASP A 11 10.52 1.86 13.24
C ASP A 11 9.18 1.56 12.54
N LEU A 12 8.04 1.68 13.21
CA LEU A 12 6.72 1.56 12.60
C LEU A 12 6.56 2.56 11.44
N LYS A 13 6.86 3.85 11.66
CA LYS A 13 6.76 4.89 10.64
C LYS A 13 7.65 4.60 9.42
N LYS A 14 8.87 4.14 9.65
CA LYS A 14 9.82 3.75 8.61
C LYS A 14 9.32 2.54 7.80
N PHE A 15 8.85 1.48 8.46
CA PHE A 15 8.32 0.31 7.77
C PHE A 15 7.00 0.63 7.04
N THR A 16 6.13 1.48 7.61
CA THR A 16 4.94 1.97 6.92
C THR A 16 5.32 2.71 5.63
N PHE A 17 6.40 3.51 5.65
CA PHE A 17 6.91 4.17 4.45
C PHE A 17 7.35 3.16 3.39
N ILE A 18 8.17 2.16 3.77
CA ILE A 18 8.68 1.13 2.85
C ILE A 18 7.53 0.33 2.23
N ILE A 19 6.60 -0.16 3.08
CA ILE A 19 5.45 -0.94 2.61
C ILE A 19 4.54 -0.10 1.71
N SER A 20 4.26 1.16 2.08
CA SER A 20 3.45 2.05 1.25
C SER A 20 4.08 2.33 -0.11
N TRP A 21 5.41 2.44 -0.18
CA TRP A 21 6.13 2.59 -1.46
C TRP A 21 5.98 1.35 -2.32
N ILE A 22 6.26 0.16 -1.76
CA ILE A 22 6.17 -1.11 -2.49
C ILE A 22 4.72 -1.38 -2.91
N ALA A 23 3.76 -1.26 -1.99
CA ALA A 23 2.35 -1.49 -2.27
C ALA A 23 1.80 -0.49 -3.30
N GLY A 24 2.18 0.77 -3.21
CA GLY A 24 1.82 1.79 -4.18
C GLY A 24 2.39 1.50 -5.57
N PHE A 25 3.67 1.16 -5.64
CA PHE A 25 4.32 0.75 -6.89
C PHE A 25 3.61 -0.46 -7.53
N CYS A 26 3.39 -1.53 -6.76
CA CYS A 26 2.70 -2.73 -7.24
C CYS A 26 1.26 -2.44 -7.68
N SER A 27 0.51 -1.62 -6.92
CA SER A 27 -0.85 -1.21 -7.30
C SER A 27 -0.87 -0.45 -8.63
N ILE A 28 0.09 0.46 -8.86
CA ILE A 28 0.20 1.22 -10.11
C ILE A 28 0.56 0.31 -11.27
N CYS A 29 1.50 -0.61 -11.08
CA CYS A 29 1.85 -1.60 -12.07
C CYS A 29 0.64 -2.48 -12.44
N PHE A 30 -0.09 -2.96 -11.43
CA PHE A 30 -1.28 -3.76 -11.64
C PHE A 30 -2.36 -2.99 -12.40
N LEU A 31 -2.62 -1.73 -12.02
CA LEU A 31 -3.59 -0.86 -12.68
C LEU A 31 -3.28 -0.65 -14.18
N CYS A 32 -2.02 -0.41 -14.52
CA CYS A 32 -1.61 -0.08 -15.88
C CYS A 32 -1.41 -1.31 -16.79
N LEU A 33 -0.99 -2.44 -16.20
CA LEU A 33 -0.58 -3.63 -16.96
C LEU A 33 -1.66 -4.71 -17.02
N PHE A 34 -2.59 -4.76 -16.05
CA PHE A 34 -3.58 -5.83 -15.98
C PHE A 34 -4.40 -5.98 -17.25
N GLN A 35 -4.95 -4.89 -17.75
CA GLN A 35 -5.83 -4.93 -18.93
C GLN A 35 -5.09 -5.39 -20.22
N PRO A 36 -3.93 -4.83 -20.60
CA PRO A 36 -3.20 -5.29 -21.78
C PRO A 36 -2.62 -6.71 -21.61
N PHE A 37 -2.27 -7.12 -20.37
CA PHE A 37 -1.81 -8.46 -20.09
C PHE A 37 -2.94 -9.50 -20.31
N MET A 38 -4.14 -9.23 -19.78
CA MET A 38 -5.29 -10.11 -19.95
C MET A 38 -5.71 -10.24 -21.42
N ASP A 39 -5.59 -9.17 -22.21
CA ASP A 39 -5.87 -9.21 -23.66
C ASP A 39 -4.94 -10.16 -24.43
N ILE A 40 -3.73 -10.44 -23.91
CA ILE A 40 -2.79 -11.39 -24.52
C ILE A 40 -3.01 -12.80 -23.99
N TRP A 41 -3.17 -12.93 -22.68
CA TRP A 41 -3.16 -14.23 -21.99
C TRP A 41 -4.45 -15.00 -22.18
N VAL A 42 -5.62 -14.40 -21.90
CA VAL A 42 -6.93 -15.09 -21.91
C VAL A 42 -7.91 -14.54 -22.95
N GLY A 43 -7.56 -13.42 -23.59
CA GLY A 43 -8.43 -12.77 -24.55
C GLY A 43 -9.48 -11.86 -23.94
N LYS A 44 -10.30 -11.25 -24.79
CA LYS A 44 -11.24 -10.18 -24.38
C LYS A 44 -12.43 -10.70 -23.56
N SER A 45 -12.81 -11.97 -23.69
CA SER A 45 -14.02 -12.54 -23.08
C SER A 45 -13.92 -12.74 -21.57
N MET A 46 -12.70 -12.90 -21.03
CA MET A 46 -12.44 -13.12 -19.59
C MET A 46 -11.84 -11.91 -18.88
N LYS A 47 -11.88 -10.76 -19.51
CA LYS A 47 -11.32 -9.53 -18.99
C LYS A 47 -12.23 -8.94 -17.92
N LEU A 48 -11.67 -8.66 -16.75
CA LEU A 48 -12.38 -7.93 -15.71
C LEU A 48 -12.66 -6.50 -16.14
N GLU A 49 -13.77 -5.94 -15.72
CA GLU A 49 -14.06 -4.52 -15.88
C GLU A 49 -13.01 -3.67 -15.17
N PHE A 50 -12.66 -2.54 -15.78
CA PHE A 50 -11.60 -1.68 -15.26
C PHE A 50 -11.88 -1.16 -13.84
N GLY A 51 -13.14 -0.90 -13.51
CA GLY A 51 -13.53 -0.50 -12.16
C GLY A 51 -13.26 -1.58 -11.09
N VAL A 52 -13.40 -2.88 -11.45
CA VAL A 52 -13.03 -3.98 -10.56
C VAL A 52 -11.53 -3.98 -10.28
N VAL A 53 -10.72 -3.71 -11.32
CA VAL A 53 -9.25 -3.60 -11.17
C VAL A 53 -8.87 -2.46 -10.24
N ILE A 54 -9.53 -1.30 -10.35
CA ILE A 54 -9.34 -0.17 -9.41
C ILE A 54 -9.66 -0.60 -7.97
N CYS A 55 -10.78 -1.26 -7.74
CA CYS A 55 -11.16 -1.74 -6.42
C CYS A 55 -10.13 -2.73 -5.85
N LEU A 56 -9.59 -3.61 -6.68
CA LEU A 56 -8.53 -4.55 -6.29
C LEU A 56 -7.22 -3.83 -5.92
N CYS A 57 -6.84 -2.79 -6.66
CA CYS A 57 -5.67 -1.96 -6.34
C CYS A 57 -5.82 -1.27 -4.97
N ILE A 58 -7.00 -0.70 -4.70
CA ILE A 58 -7.31 -0.06 -3.41
C ILE A 58 -7.26 -1.10 -2.28
N TYR A 59 -7.91 -2.25 -2.49
CA TYR A 59 -7.88 -3.36 -1.53
C TYR A 59 -6.45 -3.79 -1.21
N TYR A 60 -5.64 -4.05 -2.22
CA TYR A 60 -4.25 -4.50 -2.06
C TYR A 60 -3.42 -3.48 -1.25
N PHE A 61 -3.49 -2.20 -1.60
CA PHE A 61 -2.75 -1.16 -0.90
C PHE A 61 -3.11 -1.09 0.59
N LEU A 62 -4.40 -1.12 0.91
CA LEU A 62 -4.89 -1.10 2.29
C LEU A 62 -4.53 -2.39 3.05
N TYR A 63 -4.61 -3.52 2.38
CA TYR A 63 -4.26 -4.82 2.93
C TYR A 63 -2.80 -4.88 3.37
N GLU A 64 -1.87 -4.40 2.55
CA GLU A 64 -0.44 -4.39 2.89
C GLU A 64 -0.13 -3.54 4.14
N ILE A 65 -0.76 -2.37 4.27
CA ILE A 65 -0.63 -1.55 5.49
C ILE A 65 -1.20 -2.29 6.70
N ASN A 66 -2.33 -2.97 6.53
CA ASN A 66 -2.96 -3.73 7.61
C ASN A 66 -2.09 -4.92 8.06
N GLN A 67 -1.42 -5.59 7.11
CA GLN A 67 -0.49 -6.69 7.41
C GLN A 67 0.72 -6.22 8.20
N LEU A 68 1.25 -5.04 7.89
CA LEU A 68 2.32 -4.44 8.71
C LEU A 68 1.85 -4.22 10.15
N LEU A 69 0.66 -3.66 10.34
CA LEU A 69 0.08 -3.44 11.68
C LEU A 69 -0.14 -4.77 12.42
N ASN A 70 -0.64 -5.81 11.74
CA ASN A 70 -0.78 -7.14 12.31
C ASN A 70 0.58 -7.69 12.77
N THR A 71 1.65 -7.51 11.99
CA THR A 71 3.00 -7.92 12.36
C THR A 71 3.46 -7.25 13.68
N TYR A 72 3.16 -5.96 13.87
CA TYR A 72 3.46 -5.26 15.14
C TYR A 72 2.63 -5.79 16.30
N LYS A 73 1.34 -6.07 16.09
CA LYS A 73 0.45 -6.68 17.06
C LYS A 73 0.97 -8.06 17.50
N ASP A 74 1.34 -8.90 16.53
CA ASP A 74 1.82 -10.26 16.76
C ASP A 74 3.17 -10.25 17.51
N ALA A 75 4.10 -9.36 17.10
CA ALA A 75 5.38 -9.17 17.78
C ALA A 75 5.23 -8.67 19.22
N ALA A 76 4.14 -7.97 19.54
CA ALA A 76 3.82 -7.51 20.89
C ALA A 76 3.04 -8.53 21.72
N GLY A 77 2.66 -9.68 21.15
CA GLY A 77 1.89 -10.73 21.85
C GLY A 77 0.46 -10.33 22.20
N MET A 78 -0.15 -9.40 21.46
CA MET A 78 -1.48 -8.83 21.75
C MET A 78 -2.62 -9.73 21.31
N TRP A 79 -2.58 -11.00 21.69
CA TRP A 79 -3.58 -11.98 21.28
C TRP A 79 -4.90 -11.81 22.04
N HIS A 80 -4.84 -11.47 23.31
CA HIS A 80 -6.00 -11.31 24.16
C HIS A 80 -6.83 -10.08 23.78
N GLU A 81 -6.19 -8.94 23.54
CA GLU A 81 -6.82 -7.67 23.17
C GLU A 81 -7.45 -7.73 21.79
N ASP A 82 -6.92 -8.57 20.89
CA ASP A 82 -7.32 -8.64 19.49
C ASP A 82 -8.20 -9.85 19.15
N ARG A 83 -8.51 -10.71 20.10
CA ARG A 83 -9.19 -12.01 19.90
C ARG A 83 -10.53 -11.93 19.17
N TRP A 84 -11.29 -10.86 19.39
CA TRP A 84 -12.62 -10.69 18.80
C TRP A 84 -12.63 -9.96 17.47
N ARG A 85 -11.61 -9.17 17.19
CA ARG A 85 -11.53 -8.38 15.97
C ARG A 85 -11.66 -9.21 14.69
N PRO A 86 -10.94 -10.32 14.48
CA PRO A 86 -11.04 -11.10 13.27
C PRO A 86 -12.45 -11.66 13.05
N LEU A 87 -13.07 -12.17 14.11
CA LEU A 87 -14.42 -12.73 14.06
C LEU A 87 -15.45 -11.65 13.69
N ILE A 88 -15.43 -10.51 14.38
CA ILE A 88 -16.39 -9.41 14.13
C ILE A 88 -16.19 -8.82 12.74
N THR A 89 -14.93 -8.67 12.29
CA THR A 89 -14.64 -8.20 10.94
C THR A 89 -15.15 -9.20 9.88
N ALA A 90 -14.99 -10.51 10.11
CA ALA A 90 -15.48 -11.54 9.20
C ALA A 90 -17.02 -11.58 9.14
N LEU A 91 -17.70 -11.48 10.28
CA LEU A 91 -19.17 -11.43 10.34
C LEU A 91 -19.71 -10.17 9.64
N ALA A 92 -19.08 -9.02 9.86
CA ALA A 92 -19.46 -7.78 9.17
C ALA A 92 -19.21 -7.87 7.66
N ASN A 93 -18.08 -8.46 7.23
CA ASN A 93 -17.81 -8.72 5.82
C ASN A 93 -18.90 -9.60 5.22
N LEU A 94 -19.25 -10.72 5.87
CA LEU A 94 -20.30 -11.63 5.40
C LEU A 94 -21.66 -10.91 5.28
N GLY A 95 -22.05 -10.14 6.30
CA GLY A 95 -23.30 -9.37 6.28
C GLY A 95 -23.34 -8.34 5.16
N MET A 96 -22.27 -7.55 5.00
CA MET A 96 -22.16 -6.58 3.91
C MET A 96 -22.12 -7.29 2.53
N ASN A 97 -21.46 -8.45 2.45
CA ASN A 97 -21.37 -9.21 1.20
C ASN A 97 -22.77 -9.64 0.72
N VAL A 98 -23.61 -10.22 1.61
CA VAL A 98 -24.97 -10.63 1.28
C VAL A 98 -25.82 -9.48 0.73
N ILE A 99 -25.61 -8.25 1.26
CA ILE A 99 -26.35 -7.07 0.83
C ILE A 99 -25.78 -6.52 -0.49
N LEU A 100 -24.47 -6.34 -0.57
CA LEU A 100 -23.82 -5.64 -1.68
C LEU A 100 -23.74 -6.50 -2.94
N VAL A 101 -23.57 -7.81 -2.83
CA VAL A 101 -23.50 -8.71 -4.01
C VAL A 101 -24.81 -8.69 -4.80
N LYS A 102 -25.96 -8.64 -4.12
CA LYS A 102 -27.27 -8.57 -4.78
C LYS A 102 -27.44 -7.30 -5.61
N ARG A 103 -26.75 -6.20 -5.25
CA ARG A 103 -26.90 -4.90 -5.92
C ARG A 103 -25.77 -4.63 -6.91
N CYS A 104 -24.55 -5.02 -6.58
CA CYS A 104 -23.33 -4.64 -7.28
C CYS A 104 -22.54 -5.82 -7.85
N GLY A 105 -23.05 -7.06 -7.76
CA GLY A 105 -22.36 -8.24 -8.28
C GLY A 105 -20.93 -8.39 -7.71
N ILE A 106 -19.94 -8.58 -8.58
CA ILE A 106 -18.54 -8.78 -8.21
C ILE A 106 -17.95 -7.59 -7.45
N TYR A 107 -18.39 -6.37 -7.76
CA TYR A 107 -17.99 -5.18 -7.00
C TYR A 107 -18.42 -5.28 -5.53
N GLY A 108 -19.60 -5.85 -5.27
CA GLY A 108 -20.12 -6.05 -3.93
C GLY A 108 -19.23 -6.92 -3.06
N VAL A 109 -18.60 -7.96 -3.64
CA VAL A 109 -17.67 -8.84 -2.94
C VAL A 109 -16.40 -8.09 -2.50
N ILE A 110 -15.82 -7.32 -3.42
CA ILE A 110 -14.59 -6.58 -3.12
C ILE A 110 -14.87 -5.43 -2.16
N LEU A 111 -15.95 -4.68 -2.40
CA LEU A 111 -16.34 -3.55 -1.56
C LEU A 111 -16.68 -3.99 -0.13
N SER A 112 -17.36 -5.12 0.07
CA SER A 112 -17.64 -5.63 1.41
C SER A 112 -16.36 -5.93 2.18
N THR A 113 -15.36 -6.49 1.50
CA THR A 113 -14.04 -6.77 2.11
C THR A 113 -13.29 -5.49 2.45
N VAL A 114 -13.26 -4.53 1.55
CA VAL A 114 -12.62 -3.22 1.79
C VAL A 114 -13.33 -2.47 2.91
N LEU A 115 -14.66 -2.42 2.89
CA LEU A 115 -15.45 -1.70 3.89
C LEU A 115 -15.32 -2.35 5.28
N SER A 116 -15.40 -3.67 5.40
CA SER A 116 -15.21 -4.35 6.70
C SER A 116 -13.83 -4.09 7.28
N MET A 117 -12.81 -4.07 6.43
CA MET A 117 -11.45 -3.77 6.83
C MET A 117 -11.28 -2.31 7.28
N ILE A 118 -11.83 -1.34 6.51
CA ILE A 118 -11.69 0.10 6.82
C ILE A 118 -12.55 0.50 8.02
N LEU A 119 -13.78 -0.01 8.12
CA LEU A 119 -14.73 0.43 9.15
C LEU A 119 -14.54 -0.29 10.48
N ILE A 120 -14.07 -1.52 10.48
CA ILE A 120 -13.97 -2.35 11.68
C ILE A 120 -12.54 -2.84 11.91
N GLY A 121 -11.97 -3.56 10.96
CA GLY A 121 -10.68 -4.25 11.14
C GLY A 121 -9.54 -3.30 11.46
N THR A 122 -9.30 -2.31 10.63
CA THR A 122 -8.20 -1.35 10.77
C THR A 122 -8.38 -0.40 11.94
N PRO A 123 -9.55 0.24 12.18
CA PRO A 123 -9.74 1.10 13.34
C PRO A 123 -9.57 0.38 14.67
N TRP A 124 -10.08 -0.84 14.79
CA TRP A 124 -9.90 -1.65 15.99
C TRP A 124 -8.43 -2.01 16.22
N LEU A 125 -7.74 -2.46 15.17
CA LEU A 125 -6.33 -2.79 15.24
C LEU A 125 -5.47 -1.57 15.63
N LEU A 126 -5.72 -0.42 15.03
CA LEU A 126 -5.07 0.84 15.38
C LEU A 126 -5.35 1.25 16.83
N HIS A 127 -6.61 1.15 17.27
CA HIS A 127 -6.97 1.43 18.65
C HIS A 127 -6.16 0.55 19.62
N ASN A 128 -6.09 -0.76 19.38
CA ASN A 128 -5.35 -1.68 20.21
C ASN A 128 -3.84 -1.35 20.23
N ILE A 129 -3.23 -1.15 19.06
CA ILE A 129 -1.80 -0.85 18.95
C ILE A 129 -1.45 0.47 19.66
N PHE A 130 -2.26 1.52 19.45
CA PHE A 130 -1.97 2.83 20.02
C PHE A 130 -2.41 3.00 21.48
N THR A 131 -3.17 2.05 22.03
CA THR A 131 -3.45 2.00 23.49
C THR A 131 -2.42 1.17 24.24
N VAL A 132 -1.99 0.04 23.68
CA VAL A 132 -1.13 -0.92 24.39
C VAL A 132 0.36 -0.67 24.14
N ILE A 133 0.75 -0.46 22.87
CA ILE A 133 2.17 -0.34 22.50
C ILE A 133 2.61 1.13 22.50
N PHE A 134 1.84 2.00 21.85
CA PHE A 134 2.17 3.42 21.64
C PHE A 134 1.25 4.35 22.46
N ASP A 135 1.44 5.66 22.31
CA ASP A 135 0.55 6.65 22.93
C ASP A 135 -0.59 7.01 21.97
N LYS A 136 -1.81 7.15 22.50
CA LYS A 136 -3.00 7.58 21.73
C LYS A 136 -2.77 8.89 20.96
N ASN A 137 -2.00 9.80 21.54
CA ASN A 137 -1.69 11.12 20.93
C ASN A 137 -0.91 11.00 19.59
N LYS A 138 -0.28 9.85 19.33
CA LYS A 138 0.47 9.60 18.08
C LYS A 138 -0.39 9.02 16.96
N LEU A 139 -1.62 8.62 17.26
CA LEU A 139 -2.52 8.02 16.27
C LEU A 139 -2.82 8.98 15.11
N LEU A 140 -3.14 10.24 15.42
CA LEU A 140 -3.43 11.25 14.39
C LEU A 140 -2.21 11.55 13.51
N ASP A 141 -0.99 11.62 14.09
CA ASP A 141 0.25 11.78 13.32
C ASP A 141 0.47 10.60 12.37
N TYR A 142 0.22 9.38 12.85
CA TYR A 142 0.33 8.17 12.04
C TYR A 142 -0.72 8.10 10.92
N LEU A 143 -1.98 8.42 11.21
CA LEU A 143 -3.04 8.50 10.19
C LEU A 143 -2.74 9.57 9.13
N GLY A 144 -2.25 10.74 9.55
CA GLY A 144 -1.82 11.78 8.63
C GLY A 144 -0.66 11.36 7.73
N GLN A 145 0.22 10.49 8.23
CA GLN A 145 1.29 9.90 7.44
C GLN A 145 0.75 8.92 6.38
N ILE A 146 -0.15 8.00 6.76
CA ILE A 146 -0.80 7.08 5.82
C ILE A 146 -1.57 7.87 4.75
N PHE A 147 -2.34 8.88 5.16
CA PHE A 147 -3.10 9.71 4.23
C PHE A 147 -2.21 10.37 3.17
N ARG A 148 -1.04 10.91 3.58
CA ARG A 148 -0.06 11.45 2.61
C ARG A 148 0.41 10.39 1.62
N TYR A 149 0.66 9.16 2.07
CA TYR A 149 1.09 8.08 1.18
C TYR A 149 -0.01 7.68 0.18
N VAL A 150 -1.26 7.62 0.64
CA VAL A 150 -2.42 7.37 -0.22
C VAL A 150 -2.53 8.46 -1.30
N VAL A 151 -2.47 9.73 -0.91
CA VAL A 151 -2.58 10.87 -1.85
C VAL A 151 -1.47 10.85 -2.90
N VAL A 152 -0.21 10.63 -2.48
CA VAL A 152 0.92 10.57 -3.43
C VAL A 152 0.83 9.35 -4.34
N THR A 153 0.37 8.21 -3.83
CA THR A 153 0.15 7.01 -4.64
C THR A 153 -0.97 7.21 -5.67
N LEU A 154 -2.08 7.83 -5.28
CA LEU A 154 -3.17 8.16 -6.20
C LEU A 154 -2.71 9.12 -7.29
N PHE A 155 -1.98 10.16 -6.93
CA PHE A 155 -1.40 11.11 -7.89
C PHE A 155 -0.43 10.41 -8.85
N GLY A 156 0.46 9.56 -8.33
CA GLY A 156 1.36 8.74 -9.12
C GLY A 156 0.63 7.78 -10.05
N ALA A 157 -0.45 7.16 -9.58
CA ALA A 157 -1.29 6.26 -10.38
C ALA A 157 -1.95 6.99 -11.56
N ILE A 158 -2.54 8.16 -11.31
CA ILE A 158 -3.18 8.96 -12.35
C ILE A 158 -2.16 9.37 -13.41
N ILE A 159 -1.01 9.94 -13.02
CA ILE A 159 0.03 10.37 -13.98
C ILE A 159 0.54 9.18 -14.79
N THR A 160 0.91 8.07 -14.10
CA THR A 160 1.45 6.89 -14.79
C THR A 160 0.43 6.30 -15.76
N TYR A 161 -0.83 6.22 -15.36
CA TYR A 161 -1.90 5.71 -16.20
C TYR A 161 -2.12 6.57 -17.44
N LEU A 162 -2.17 7.90 -17.29
CA LEU A 162 -2.32 8.85 -18.42
C LEU A 162 -1.15 8.73 -19.43
N ILE A 163 0.08 8.61 -18.93
CA ILE A 163 1.25 8.40 -19.80
C ILE A 163 1.14 7.03 -20.51
N CYS A 164 0.69 5.99 -19.83
CA CYS A 164 0.49 4.66 -20.41
C CYS A 164 -0.57 4.64 -21.51
N LEU A 165 -1.55 5.54 -21.50
CA LEU A 165 -2.57 5.64 -22.55
C LEU A 165 -2.00 6.13 -23.90
N VAL A 166 -0.90 6.87 -23.87
CA VAL A 166 -0.26 7.40 -25.09
C VAL A 166 0.44 6.28 -25.89
N ILE A 167 0.79 5.15 -25.24
CA ILE A 167 1.44 4.03 -25.92
C ILE A 167 0.40 3.22 -26.67
N VAL A 168 0.46 3.33 -28.02
CA VAL A 168 -0.40 2.62 -28.95
C VAL A 168 0.46 1.78 -29.90
N GLY A 169 -0.02 0.62 -30.29
CA GLY A 169 0.69 -0.25 -31.24
C GLY A 169 0.41 -1.74 -31.04
N ASN A 170 1.35 -2.58 -31.43
CA ASN A 170 1.25 -4.02 -31.21
C ASN A 170 1.16 -4.35 -29.71
N LYS A 171 0.36 -5.38 -29.36
CA LYS A 171 0.10 -5.78 -27.97
C LYS A 171 1.37 -5.98 -27.15
N TRP A 172 2.39 -6.62 -27.72
CA TRP A 172 3.69 -6.85 -27.06
C TRP A 172 4.46 -5.53 -26.82
N PHE A 173 4.45 -4.64 -27.81
CA PHE A 173 5.08 -3.33 -27.69
C PHE A 173 4.40 -2.48 -26.60
N VAL A 174 3.07 -2.52 -26.55
CA VAL A 174 2.28 -1.80 -25.52
C VAL A 174 2.63 -2.30 -24.11
N ILE A 175 2.70 -3.61 -23.87
CA ILE A 175 3.08 -4.14 -22.55
C ILE A 175 4.49 -3.74 -22.17
N LEU A 176 5.47 -3.93 -23.05
CA LEU A 176 6.87 -3.59 -22.76
C LEU A 176 7.03 -2.08 -22.49
N GLY A 177 6.41 -1.23 -23.31
CA GLY A 177 6.45 0.21 -23.09
C GLY A 177 5.81 0.63 -21.76
N ARG A 178 4.64 0.08 -21.43
CA ARG A 178 3.97 0.33 -20.15
C ARG A 178 4.77 -0.19 -18.95
N MET A 179 5.44 -1.34 -19.07
CA MET A 179 6.34 -1.86 -18.02
C MET A 179 7.46 -0.86 -17.71
N ILE A 180 8.11 -0.32 -18.74
CA ILE A 180 9.19 0.67 -18.56
C ILE A 180 8.64 1.92 -17.87
N ILE A 181 7.50 2.45 -18.29
CA ILE A 181 6.86 3.61 -17.68
C ILE A 181 6.50 3.33 -16.21
N CYS A 182 5.88 2.18 -15.92
CA CYS A 182 5.52 1.78 -14.56
C CYS A 182 6.75 1.63 -13.66
N CYS A 183 7.89 1.20 -14.18
CA CYS A 183 9.13 1.13 -13.40
C CYS A 183 9.74 2.50 -13.12
N ILE A 184 9.60 3.46 -14.03
CA ILE A 184 10.29 4.76 -13.93
C ILE A 184 9.40 5.80 -13.24
N VAL A 185 8.21 6.05 -13.77
CA VAL A 185 7.38 7.21 -13.39
C VAL A 185 6.98 7.22 -11.92
N PRO A 186 6.39 6.14 -11.33
CA PRO A 186 6.02 6.15 -9.93
C PRO A 186 7.22 6.33 -9.00
N ASN A 187 8.34 5.67 -9.33
CA ASN A 187 9.56 5.75 -8.51
C ASN A 187 10.18 7.15 -8.57
N VAL A 188 10.16 7.82 -9.71
CA VAL A 188 10.62 9.21 -9.83
C VAL A 188 9.74 10.15 -9.01
N ILE A 189 8.41 9.99 -9.08
CA ILE A 189 7.46 10.77 -8.27
C ILE A 189 7.73 10.58 -6.78
N TYR A 190 7.85 9.33 -6.33
CA TYR A 190 8.13 9.02 -4.92
C TYR A 190 9.48 9.59 -4.47
N LEU A 191 10.54 9.45 -5.26
CA LEU A 191 11.84 10.03 -4.97
C LEU A 191 11.76 11.54 -4.85
N PHE A 192 11.08 12.21 -5.78
CA PHE A 192 10.96 13.68 -5.77
C PHE A 192 10.20 14.17 -4.54
N VAL A 193 9.09 13.52 -4.19
CA VAL A 193 8.25 13.91 -3.03
C VAL A 193 8.94 13.59 -1.72
N TYR A 194 9.56 12.42 -1.58
CA TYR A 194 10.03 11.92 -0.29
C TYR A 194 11.51 12.13 0.00
N ARG A 195 12.32 12.62 -0.95
CA ARG A 195 13.78 12.82 -0.78
C ARG A 195 14.20 13.61 0.45
N LYS A 196 13.34 14.51 0.95
CA LYS A 196 13.59 15.32 2.14
C LYS A 196 13.08 14.67 3.44
N ASN A 197 12.26 13.63 3.38
CA ASN A 197 11.64 13.01 4.54
C ASN A 197 12.67 12.20 5.36
N ALA A 198 12.52 12.22 6.68
CA ALA A 198 13.37 11.46 7.58
C ALA A 198 13.21 9.94 7.36
N GLU A 199 11.96 9.48 7.17
CA GLU A 199 11.63 8.07 6.92
C GLU A 199 12.31 7.53 5.65
N PHE A 200 12.40 8.35 4.60
CA PHE A 200 13.11 8.00 3.37
C PHE A 200 14.60 7.81 3.61
N LYS A 201 15.25 8.75 4.32
CA LYS A 201 16.70 8.67 4.63
C LYS A 201 17.03 7.44 5.47
N GLU A 202 16.22 7.16 6.48
CA GLU A 202 16.39 5.95 7.33
C GLU A 202 16.13 4.64 6.56
N SER A 203 15.18 4.64 5.63
CA SER A 203 14.90 3.48 4.77
C SER A 203 16.07 3.17 3.84
N ILE A 204 16.73 4.18 3.28
CA ILE A 204 17.94 3.99 2.48
C ILE A 204 19.08 3.45 3.32
N ILE A 205 19.26 3.93 4.56
CA ILE A 205 20.29 3.42 5.47
C ILE A 205 20.02 1.94 5.78
N LEU A 206 18.75 1.57 6.00
CA LEU A 206 18.35 0.18 6.24
C LEU A 206 18.64 -0.70 5.02
N LEU A 207 18.24 -0.27 3.82
CA LEU A 207 18.50 -0.98 2.57
C LEU A 207 19.99 -1.16 2.32
N ASN A 208 20.78 -0.12 2.58
CA ASN A 208 22.24 -0.19 2.44
C ASN A 208 22.87 -1.20 3.41
N LYS A 209 22.33 -1.29 4.63
CA LYS A 209 22.77 -2.30 5.63
C LYS A 209 22.42 -3.73 5.17
N ILE A 210 21.21 -3.94 4.63
CA ILE A 210 20.76 -5.24 4.15
C ILE A 210 21.57 -5.69 2.92
N THR A 211 21.88 -4.78 2.01
CA THR A 211 22.63 -5.06 0.78
C THR A 211 24.15 -5.03 0.96
N LYS A 212 24.64 -5.05 2.21
CA LYS A 212 26.07 -5.03 2.55
C LYS A 212 26.86 -3.92 1.83
N GLY A 213 26.25 -2.73 1.68
CA GLY A 213 26.92 -1.58 1.10
C GLY A 213 26.83 -1.44 -0.43
N ARG A 214 26.17 -2.36 -1.14
CA ARG A 214 26.09 -2.33 -2.62
C ARG A 214 25.28 -1.13 -3.17
N ILE A 215 24.48 -0.44 -2.34
CA ILE A 215 23.70 0.74 -2.73
C ILE A 215 24.37 2.06 -2.30
N LEU A 216 25.61 2.00 -1.79
CA LEU A 216 26.39 3.14 -1.33
C LEU A 216 26.48 4.33 -2.32
N PRO A 217 26.60 4.13 -3.65
CA PRO A 217 26.64 5.24 -4.60
C PRO A 217 25.40 6.13 -4.56
N LEU A 218 24.21 5.52 -4.42
CA LEU A 218 22.92 6.24 -4.33
C LEU A 218 22.79 7.00 -2.99
N ALA A 219 23.25 6.42 -1.88
CA ALA A 219 23.20 7.06 -0.56
C ALA A 219 24.16 8.25 -0.47
N THR A 220 25.31 8.20 -1.14
CA THR A 220 26.29 9.31 -1.21
C THR A 220 25.82 10.44 -2.11
N CYS A 221 25.17 10.15 -3.22
CA CYS A 221 24.51 11.18 -4.06
C CYS A 221 23.43 11.95 -3.30
N LEU A 222 22.63 11.26 -2.47
CA LEU A 222 21.57 11.88 -1.68
C LEU A 222 22.10 12.69 -0.49
N LYS A 223 23.32 12.40 0.01
CA LYS A 223 24.01 13.24 1.00
C LYS A 223 24.52 14.56 0.42
N LYS A 224 24.82 14.62 -0.87
CA LYS A 224 25.25 15.84 -1.58
C LYS A 224 24.11 16.77 -2.00
N LEU A 225 22.86 16.34 -1.84
CA LEU A 225 21.64 17.12 -2.12
C LEU A 225 21.07 17.82 -0.86
N LYS A 226 22.00 18.19 0.06
CA LYS A 226 21.71 19.09 1.20
C LYS A 226 21.76 20.54 0.75
#